data_a726453b3d60139ce541ff4903ce9ea4
#
_entry.id   a726453b3d60139ce541ff4903ce9ea4
#
_cell.length_a   1.000
_cell.length_b   1.000
_cell.length_c   1.000
_cell.angle_alpha   90.00
_cell.angle_beta   90.00
_cell.angle_gamma   90.00
#
_symmetry.space_group_name_H-M   'P 1'
#
loop_
_entity.id
_entity.type
_entity.pdbx_description
1 polymer ?
#
loop_
_entity_poly.entity_id
_entity_poly.type
_entity_poly.pdbx_seq_one_letter_code
_entity_poly.pdbx_strand_id
1 'polypeptide(L)'
;MGLDGVSATAVAAGTCIVSPAGCTMNFVFTDGLSRYIGTAGHCLQGGNSVIAQVGVRVDPTDTVFVTLANIGSVAKSWNAGIGRDFALVQIDPAFKVVSGMAGALGPTGVLCLDPVGQPVMHYGHGYIFFVEQGYAKFGEVIPDLTLLVKFASPNGFNWVGYGLPGDSGSGVMNDAGLAVGDLTHGIGVAGLPVPGLSFGTDMAGILGLIGPSYSVVTVDGRAANCANPLGL
;
A
#
# COMPACT_ATOMS: atom_id res chain seq x y z
N MET A 1 -14.99 -4.20 19.90
CA MET A 1 -13.89 -3.53 20.61
C MET A 1 -14.38 -2.14 20.94
N GLY A 2 -14.59 -1.83 22.22
CA GLY A 2 -15.05 -0.52 22.65
C GLY A 2 -13.97 0.52 22.39
N LEU A 3 -14.27 1.52 21.59
CA LEU A 3 -13.54 2.78 21.57
C LEU A 3 -14.29 3.71 22.51
N ASP A 4 -13.73 3.88 23.71
CA ASP A 4 -14.28 4.76 24.72
C ASP A 4 -14.31 6.20 24.20
N GLY A 5 -15.47 6.70 23.85
CA GLY A 5 -15.94 8.09 23.87
C GLY A 5 -15.08 9.21 23.27
N VAL A 6 -13.94 8.93 22.64
CA VAL A 6 -13.04 9.92 22.03
C VAL A 6 -13.04 9.73 20.52
N SER A 7 -13.36 10.79 19.78
CA SER A 7 -13.29 10.82 18.32
C SER A 7 -11.85 10.52 17.88
N ALA A 8 -11.55 9.26 17.57
CA ALA A 8 -10.24 8.86 17.11
C ALA A 8 -10.16 9.02 15.58
N THR A 9 -9.37 9.97 15.12
CA THR A 9 -9.03 10.10 13.70
C THR A 9 -8.06 8.98 13.34
N ALA A 10 -8.45 8.11 12.42
CA ALA A 10 -7.68 6.93 12.04
C ALA A 10 -7.17 7.03 10.59
N VAL A 11 -5.93 6.59 10.39
CA VAL A 11 -5.31 6.36 9.09
C VAL A 11 -5.22 4.86 8.85
N ALA A 12 -5.73 4.38 7.73
CA ALA A 12 -5.74 2.97 7.39
C ALA A 12 -5.00 2.72 6.05
N ALA A 13 -4.44 1.53 5.91
CA ALA A 13 -4.00 1.03 4.61
C ALA A 13 -5.16 1.07 3.60
N GLY A 14 -4.87 1.21 2.31
CA GLY A 14 -5.88 1.30 1.26
C GLY A 14 -6.62 2.64 1.18
N THR A 15 -6.27 3.67 1.96
CA THR A 15 -6.87 5.00 1.85
C THR A 15 -6.14 5.88 0.82
N CYS A 16 -6.85 6.88 0.28
CA CYS A 16 -6.31 7.75 -0.76
C CYS A 16 -5.34 8.79 -0.20
N ILE A 17 -4.25 9.03 -0.93
CA ILE A 17 -3.34 10.18 -0.72
C ILE A 17 -3.71 11.27 -1.72
N VAL A 18 -3.78 12.50 -1.25
CA VAL A 18 -3.93 13.66 -2.12
C VAL A 18 -2.59 13.97 -2.76
N SER A 19 -2.43 13.51 -3.99
CA SER A 19 -1.32 13.83 -4.88
C SER A 19 -1.89 14.30 -6.22
N PRO A 20 -1.11 14.94 -7.10
CA PRO A 20 -1.60 15.40 -8.40
C PRO A 20 -2.26 14.32 -9.26
N ALA A 21 -1.90 13.05 -9.04
CA ALA A 21 -2.44 11.90 -9.78
C ALA A 21 -3.45 11.07 -8.97
N GLY A 22 -3.68 11.39 -7.68
CA GLY A 22 -4.31 10.47 -6.75
C GLY A 22 -3.42 9.23 -6.53
N CYS A 23 -3.33 8.73 -5.32
CA CYS A 23 -2.56 7.53 -4.99
C CYS A 23 -3.21 6.80 -3.82
N THR A 24 -2.77 5.58 -3.58
CA THR A 24 -3.27 4.74 -2.50
C THR A 24 -2.15 4.42 -1.51
N MET A 25 -2.46 4.37 -0.23
CA MET A 25 -1.54 3.90 0.82
C MET A 25 -1.55 2.37 0.89
N ASN A 26 -0.38 1.76 1.15
CA ASN A 26 -0.28 0.32 1.31
C ASN A 26 -0.27 -0.11 2.79
N PHE A 27 0.74 -0.83 3.21
CA PHE A 27 0.83 -1.42 4.53
C PHE A 27 1.32 -0.44 5.59
N VAL A 28 1.04 -0.77 6.84
CA VAL A 28 1.62 -0.11 8.00
C VAL A 28 2.96 -0.74 8.32
N PHE A 29 3.95 0.10 8.59
CA PHE A 29 5.30 -0.30 9.01
C PHE A 29 5.62 0.25 10.39
N THR A 30 6.62 -0.34 11.03
CA THR A 30 7.16 0.13 12.32
C THR A 30 8.66 -0.12 12.39
N ASP A 31 9.36 0.76 13.06
CA ASP A 31 10.75 0.59 13.52
C ASP A 31 10.83 0.23 15.02
N GLY A 32 9.67 -0.08 15.64
CA GLY A 32 9.53 -0.34 17.06
C GLY A 32 9.18 0.91 17.90
N LEU A 33 9.41 2.12 17.38
CA LEU A 33 9.16 3.39 18.07
C LEU A 33 8.03 4.19 17.41
N SER A 34 8.03 4.23 16.11
CA SER A 34 7.09 5.02 15.29
C SER A 34 6.24 4.13 14.40
N ARG A 35 5.14 4.71 13.89
CA ARG A 35 4.30 4.10 12.87
C ARG A 35 4.48 4.84 11.55
N TYR A 36 4.51 4.07 10.50
CA TYR A 36 4.67 4.55 9.14
C TYR A 36 3.60 3.91 8.26
N ILE A 37 3.32 4.53 7.13
CA ILE A 37 2.49 3.93 6.09
C ILE A 37 3.23 4.04 4.76
N GLY A 38 3.13 3.00 3.94
CA GLY A 38 3.80 2.96 2.65
C GLY A 38 2.91 3.46 1.52
N THR A 39 3.53 3.86 0.42
CA THR A 39 2.93 4.17 -0.88
C THR A 39 3.99 4.10 -1.97
N ALA A 40 3.63 4.29 -3.25
CA ALA A 40 4.61 4.42 -4.31
C ALA A 40 5.40 5.74 -4.19
N GLY A 41 6.68 5.71 -4.51
CA GLY A 41 7.56 6.88 -4.40
C GLY A 41 7.19 8.01 -5.34
N HIS A 42 6.73 7.70 -6.55
CA HIS A 42 6.28 8.71 -7.51
C HIS A 42 5.06 9.50 -7.03
N CYS A 43 4.31 8.99 -6.04
CA CYS A 43 3.15 9.65 -5.44
C CYS A 43 3.53 10.87 -4.59
N LEU A 44 4.76 10.91 -4.05
CA LEU A 44 5.20 11.89 -3.06
C LEU A 44 6.25 12.86 -3.61
N GLN A 45 6.09 13.27 -4.86
CA GLN A 45 6.98 14.25 -5.48
C GLN A 45 6.69 15.65 -4.93
N GLY A 46 7.70 16.26 -4.29
CA GLY A 46 7.76 17.71 -4.06
C GLY A 46 7.30 18.25 -2.71
N GLY A 47 7.09 17.43 -1.67
CA GLY A 47 6.73 17.95 -0.35
C GLY A 47 7.09 17.02 0.81
N ASN A 48 7.36 17.58 1.99
CA ASN A 48 7.58 16.79 3.19
C ASN A 48 6.25 16.38 3.88
N SER A 49 5.19 17.18 3.73
CA SER A 49 3.88 16.93 4.32
C SER A 49 3.01 16.05 3.43
N VAL A 50 2.29 15.10 4.03
CA VAL A 50 1.41 14.18 3.31
C VAL A 50 -0.02 14.39 3.74
N ILE A 51 -0.89 14.74 2.79
CA ILE A 51 -2.33 14.88 3.00
C ILE A 51 -3.02 13.62 2.50
N ALA A 52 -3.83 13.01 3.34
CA ALA A 52 -4.56 11.80 2.99
C ALA A 52 -5.98 11.82 3.55
N GLN A 53 -6.79 10.91 3.08
CA GLN A 53 -8.10 10.61 3.66
C GLN A 53 -7.91 9.96 5.04
N VAL A 54 -8.66 10.45 6.01
CA VAL A 54 -8.69 9.89 7.37
C VAL A 54 -10.14 9.62 7.75
N GLY A 55 -10.37 8.50 8.42
CA GLY A 55 -11.65 8.18 9.02
C GLY A 55 -11.82 8.89 10.36
N VAL A 56 -12.88 9.67 10.51
CA VAL A 56 -13.27 10.30 11.77
C VAL A 56 -14.51 9.60 12.28
N ARG A 57 -14.41 8.99 13.46
CA ARG A 57 -15.58 8.42 14.14
C ARG A 57 -16.29 9.54 14.91
N VAL A 58 -17.55 9.79 14.61
CA VAL A 58 -18.26 10.98 15.07
C VAL A 58 -19.32 10.68 16.13
N ASP A 59 -19.75 9.42 16.26
CA ASP A 59 -20.80 9.06 17.23
C ASP A 59 -20.67 7.59 17.72
N PRO A 60 -21.41 7.22 18.81
CA PRO A 60 -21.42 5.86 19.32
C PRO A 60 -22.07 4.82 18.40
N THR A 61 -22.66 5.22 17.28
CA THR A 61 -23.31 4.34 16.31
C THR A 61 -22.38 3.90 15.16
N ASP A 62 -21.07 4.15 15.28
CA ASP A 62 -20.03 3.80 14.31
C ASP A 62 -20.09 4.52 12.97
N THR A 63 -20.74 5.67 12.89
CA THR A 63 -20.74 6.50 11.69
C THR A 63 -19.32 7.03 11.43
N VAL A 64 -18.73 6.64 10.31
CA VAL A 64 -17.39 7.10 9.91
C VAL A 64 -17.54 8.16 8.83
N PHE A 65 -17.06 9.36 9.11
CA PHE A 65 -16.87 10.38 8.08
C PHE A 65 -15.43 10.34 7.61
N VAL A 66 -15.24 10.49 6.29
CA VAL A 66 -13.92 10.61 5.67
C VAL A 66 -13.64 12.08 5.46
N THR A 67 -12.51 12.54 5.95
CA THR A 67 -12.01 13.91 5.73
C THR A 67 -10.56 13.88 5.27
N LEU A 68 -10.04 15.02 4.84
CA LEU A 68 -8.65 15.18 4.47
C LEU A 68 -7.87 15.79 5.64
N ALA A 69 -6.72 15.22 5.96
CA ALA A 69 -5.81 15.74 6.97
C ALA A 69 -4.35 15.58 6.54
N ASN A 70 -3.49 16.45 7.07
CA ASN A 70 -2.05 16.20 7.03
C ASN A 70 -1.75 15.09 8.06
N ILE A 71 -1.38 13.91 7.56
CA ILE A 71 -1.18 12.71 8.37
C ILE A 71 0.26 12.55 8.88
N GLY A 72 1.19 13.34 8.37
CA GLY A 72 2.60 13.22 8.72
C GLY A 72 3.53 13.72 7.63
N SER A 73 4.74 13.17 7.59
CA SER A 73 5.81 13.60 6.69
C SER A 73 6.52 12.42 6.02
N VAL A 74 7.09 12.68 4.85
CA VAL A 74 7.90 11.70 4.12
C VAL A 74 9.17 11.39 4.90
N ALA A 75 9.30 10.15 5.36
CA ALA A 75 10.51 9.67 6.04
C ALA A 75 11.56 9.16 5.05
N LYS A 76 11.12 8.44 4.00
CA LYS A 76 11.97 7.88 2.95
C LYS A 76 11.20 7.87 1.63
N SER A 77 11.87 8.06 0.51
CA SER A 77 11.25 7.97 -0.82
C SER A 77 12.28 7.59 -1.89
N TRP A 78 11.89 6.67 -2.76
CA TRP A 78 12.62 6.25 -3.96
C TRP A 78 11.64 6.24 -5.13
N ASN A 79 12.00 6.91 -6.20
CA ASN A 79 11.26 6.92 -7.47
C ASN A 79 12.25 6.60 -8.60
N ALA A 80 12.64 5.34 -8.69
CA ALA A 80 13.65 4.86 -9.64
C ALA A 80 13.12 3.71 -10.53
N GLY A 81 11.80 3.71 -10.78
CA GLY A 81 11.13 2.75 -11.64
C GLY A 81 10.73 1.46 -10.92
N ILE A 82 10.21 0.50 -11.71
CA ILE A 82 9.69 -0.80 -11.20
C ILE A 82 10.74 -1.48 -10.31
N GLY A 83 10.30 -1.95 -9.13
CA GLY A 83 11.18 -2.58 -8.14
C GLY A 83 12.00 -1.59 -7.28
N ARG A 84 11.89 -0.28 -7.52
CA ARG A 84 12.50 0.79 -6.71
C ARG A 84 11.62 2.05 -6.67
N ASP A 85 10.33 1.87 -6.59
CA ASP A 85 9.37 2.95 -6.53
C ASP A 85 8.52 2.78 -5.26
N PHE A 86 9.02 3.28 -4.14
CA PHE A 86 8.41 3.15 -2.82
C PHE A 86 8.68 4.39 -1.97
N ALA A 87 7.71 4.77 -1.14
CA ALA A 87 7.89 5.79 -0.12
C ALA A 87 7.29 5.37 1.21
N LEU A 88 7.92 5.86 2.28
CA LEU A 88 7.52 5.64 3.67
C LEU A 88 7.16 6.98 4.29
N VAL A 89 5.93 7.10 4.78
CA VAL A 89 5.39 8.28 5.47
C VAL A 89 5.38 7.99 6.95
N GLN A 90 6.08 8.79 7.74
CA GLN A 90 5.98 8.76 9.19
C GLN A 90 4.67 9.42 9.60
N ILE A 91 3.84 8.67 10.34
CA ILE A 91 2.53 9.15 10.78
C ILE A 91 2.67 9.96 12.06
N ASP A 92 1.99 11.11 12.09
CA ASP A 92 1.89 11.93 13.30
C ASP A 92 1.25 11.10 14.42
N PRO A 93 1.85 11.06 15.62
CA PRO A 93 1.30 10.31 16.78
C PRO A 93 -0.13 10.69 17.19
N ALA A 94 -0.64 11.83 16.74
CA ALA A 94 -2.03 12.23 16.96
C ALA A 94 -3.04 11.33 16.21
N PHE A 95 -2.58 10.57 15.18
CA PHE A 95 -3.44 9.66 14.43
C PHE A 95 -3.32 8.23 14.93
N LYS A 96 -4.46 7.56 15.06
CA LYS A 96 -4.49 6.11 15.21
C LYS A 96 -4.23 5.46 13.85
N VAL A 97 -3.28 4.53 13.81
CA VAL A 97 -2.95 3.78 12.58
C VAL A 97 -3.56 2.39 12.66
N VAL A 98 -4.24 1.99 11.58
CA VAL A 98 -4.91 0.69 11.46
C VAL A 98 -4.25 -0.10 10.33
N SER A 99 -3.74 -1.29 10.61
CA SER A 99 -3.06 -2.17 9.65
C SER A 99 -4.02 -2.92 8.71
N GLY A 100 -5.32 -2.94 9.00
CA GLY A 100 -6.33 -3.45 8.07
C GLY A 100 -6.55 -2.46 6.93
N MET A 101 -6.70 -2.97 5.70
CA MET A 101 -7.14 -2.16 4.57
C MET A 101 -8.60 -1.74 4.75
N ALA A 102 -8.95 -0.54 4.27
CA ALA A 102 -10.32 -0.03 4.32
C ALA A 102 -11.28 -1.03 3.67
N GLY A 103 -12.16 -1.65 4.47
CA GLY A 103 -13.13 -2.63 3.99
C GLY A 103 -12.56 -4.01 3.59
N ALA A 104 -11.28 -4.30 3.90
CA ALA A 104 -10.63 -5.57 3.61
C ALA A 104 -9.79 -6.05 4.80
N LEU A 105 -9.35 -7.31 4.72
CA LEU A 105 -8.36 -7.86 5.65
C LEU A 105 -6.99 -7.20 5.40
N GLY A 106 -6.23 -6.95 6.44
CA GLY A 106 -4.85 -6.54 6.30
C GLY A 106 -3.88 -7.73 6.31
N PRO A 107 -2.56 -7.49 6.24
CA PRO A 107 -1.58 -8.56 6.13
C PRO A 107 -1.50 -9.39 7.40
N THR A 108 -1.39 -10.72 7.22
CA THR A 108 -1.11 -11.68 8.31
C THR A 108 0.38 -11.97 8.45
N GLY A 109 1.18 -11.51 7.51
CA GLY A 109 2.62 -11.67 7.43
C GLY A 109 3.17 -11.05 6.14
N VAL A 110 4.40 -11.40 5.79
CA VAL A 110 5.07 -10.93 4.56
C VAL A 110 5.54 -12.11 3.71
N LEU A 111 5.51 -11.93 2.39
CA LEU A 111 6.12 -12.86 1.44
C LEU A 111 7.39 -12.23 0.87
N CYS A 112 8.55 -12.80 1.21
CA CYS A 112 9.85 -12.35 0.72
C CYS A 112 10.49 -13.33 -0.29
N LEU A 113 9.66 -14.21 -0.85
CA LEU A 113 10.02 -15.15 -1.90
C LEU A 113 9.33 -14.74 -3.20
N ASP A 114 9.82 -15.27 -4.31
CA ASP A 114 9.20 -15.06 -5.62
C ASP A 114 7.72 -15.49 -5.61
N PRO A 115 6.77 -14.57 -5.88
CA PRO A 115 5.35 -14.87 -5.84
C PRO A 115 4.80 -15.48 -7.14
N VAL A 116 5.62 -15.88 -8.10
CA VAL A 116 5.18 -16.40 -9.41
C VAL A 116 4.14 -17.52 -9.26
N GLY A 117 3.06 -17.43 -10.03
CA GLY A 117 1.95 -18.37 -10.03
C GLY A 117 0.96 -18.20 -8.88
N GLN A 118 1.15 -17.20 -8.02
CA GLN A 118 0.21 -16.94 -6.92
C GLN A 118 -0.92 -15.99 -7.34
N PRO A 119 -2.17 -16.26 -6.96
CA PRO A 119 -3.22 -15.29 -7.03
C PRO A 119 -2.94 -14.13 -6.06
N VAL A 120 -3.18 -12.93 -6.54
CA VAL A 120 -2.96 -11.71 -5.77
C VAL A 120 -4.17 -10.78 -5.83
N MET A 121 -4.28 -9.95 -4.82
CA MET A 121 -5.26 -8.88 -4.75
C MET A 121 -4.61 -7.58 -4.26
N HIS A 122 -5.14 -6.46 -4.70
CA HIS A 122 -4.87 -5.16 -4.09
C HIS A 122 -6.16 -4.36 -3.92
N TYR A 123 -6.18 -3.47 -2.93
CA TYR A 123 -7.27 -2.53 -2.74
C TYR A 123 -6.74 -1.13 -3.00
N GLY A 124 -7.35 -0.41 -3.93
CA GLY A 124 -6.90 0.91 -4.32
C GLY A 124 -8.03 1.84 -4.73
N HIS A 125 -7.71 3.11 -4.84
CA HIS A 125 -8.61 4.20 -5.21
C HIS A 125 -8.40 4.66 -6.67
N GLY A 126 -8.28 3.69 -7.58
CA GLY A 126 -8.13 3.97 -9.00
C GLY A 126 -9.35 4.63 -9.62
N TYR A 127 -9.17 5.34 -10.74
CA TYR A 127 -10.20 6.07 -11.43
C TYR A 127 -10.56 5.42 -12.77
N ILE A 128 -11.86 5.20 -13.00
CA ILE A 128 -12.43 4.86 -14.30
C ILE A 128 -13.34 6.00 -14.71
N PHE A 129 -13.11 6.59 -15.89
CA PHE A 129 -13.93 7.70 -16.41
C PHE A 129 -14.15 8.84 -15.38
N PHE A 130 -13.09 9.20 -14.64
CA PHE A 130 -13.12 10.22 -13.58
C PHE A 130 -13.96 9.84 -12.34
N VAL A 131 -14.41 8.60 -12.23
CA VAL A 131 -15.07 8.07 -11.03
C VAL A 131 -14.11 7.21 -10.26
N GLU A 132 -13.91 7.55 -8.99
CA GLU A 132 -13.06 6.78 -8.06
C GLU A 132 -13.66 5.40 -7.83
N GLN A 133 -12.79 4.39 -7.87
CA GLN A 133 -13.14 2.98 -7.73
C GLN A 133 -12.41 2.38 -6.52
N GLY A 134 -12.94 2.63 -5.32
CA GLY A 134 -12.42 2.06 -4.06
C GLY A 134 -12.88 0.61 -3.86
N TYR A 135 -12.23 -0.36 -4.51
CA TYR A 135 -12.53 -1.78 -4.35
C TYR A 135 -11.31 -2.67 -4.53
N ALA A 136 -11.47 -3.94 -4.10
CA ALA A 136 -10.46 -4.98 -4.31
C ALA A 136 -10.38 -5.38 -5.78
N LYS A 137 -9.16 -5.46 -6.31
CA LYS A 137 -8.84 -5.89 -7.65
C LYS A 137 -7.94 -7.11 -7.59
N PHE A 138 -8.16 -8.07 -8.48
CA PHE A 138 -7.55 -9.39 -8.44
C PHE A 138 -6.69 -9.64 -9.68
N GLY A 139 -5.71 -10.51 -9.53
CA GLY A 139 -4.82 -10.94 -10.60
C GLY A 139 -4.02 -12.18 -10.23
N GLU A 140 -3.10 -12.56 -11.12
CA GLU A 140 -2.18 -13.66 -10.91
C GLU A 140 -0.77 -13.23 -11.30
N VAL A 141 0.19 -13.48 -10.43
CA VAL A 141 1.60 -13.16 -10.68
C VAL A 141 2.15 -14.10 -11.76
N ILE A 142 2.67 -13.51 -12.80
CA ILE A 142 3.26 -14.24 -13.93
C ILE A 142 4.78 -14.16 -13.88
N PRO A 143 5.49 -15.08 -14.56
CA PRO A 143 6.95 -15.02 -14.67
C PRO A 143 7.42 -13.64 -15.09
N ASP A 144 8.53 -13.22 -14.54
CA ASP A 144 9.07 -11.88 -14.67
C ASP A 144 9.27 -11.49 -16.17
N LEU A 145 8.45 -10.54 -16.63
CA LEU A 145 8.58 -9.90 -17.92
C LEU A 145 9.50 -8.66 -17.87
N THR A 146 10.10 -8.38 -16.72
CA THR A 146 10.92 -7.19 -16.50
C THR A 146 12.16 -7.18 -17.40
N LEU A 147 12.62 -8.34 -17.87
CA LEU A 147 13.65 -8.43 -18.91
C LEU A 147 13.23 -7.76 -20.22
N LEU A 148 11.92 -7.61 -20.48
CA LEU A 148 11.40 -6.92 -21.66
C LEU A 148 11.23 -5.42 -21.42
N VAL A 149 11.19 -4.98 -20.18
CA VAL A 149 11.05 -3.57 -19.79
C VAL A 149 12.39 -3.10 -19.23
N LYS A 150 13.16 -2.34 -19.98
CA LYS A 150 14.53 -1.88 -19.68
C LYS A 150 14.76 -1.15 -18.35
N PHE A 151 13.75 -1.05 -17.49
CA PHE A 151 13.76 -0.28 -16.23
C PHE A 151 13.50 -1.13 -14.98
N ALA A 152 13.50 -2.45 -15.13
CA ALA A 152 13.18 -3.33 -14.02
C ALA A 152 14.40 -3.57 -13.12
N SER A 153 14.18 -3.40 -11.84
CA SER A 153 15.06 -3.84 -10.76
C SER A 153 14.82 -5.34 -10.48
N PRO A 154 15.80 -6.07 -9.95
CA PRO A 154 15.61 -7.46 -9.49
C PRO A 154 14.52 -7.61 -8.40
N ASN A 155 14.06 -6.52 -7.80
CA ASN A 155 12.99 -6.50 -6.80
C ASN A 155 11.63 -6.11 -7.41
N GLY A 156 11.50 -6.14 -8.72
CA GLY A 156 10.24 -5.94 -9.42
C GLY A 156 9.46 -7.25 -9.52
N PHE A 157 8.14 -7.19 -9.45
CA PHE A 157 7.25 -8.28 -9.83
C PHE A 157 6.11 -7.76 -10.70
N ASN A 158 5.46 -8.66 -11.42
CA ASN A 158 4.36 -8.30 -12.30
C ASN A 158 3.25 -9.35 -12.27
N TRP A 159 2.04 -8.89 -12.52
CA TRP A 159 0.86 -9.75 -12.59
C TRP A 159 -0.10 -9.31 -13.68
N VAL A 160 -0.89 -10.26 -14.16
CA VAL A 160 -2.05 -9.97 -15.02
C VAL A 160 -3.23 -9.65 -14.11
N GLY A 161 -3.77 -8.46 -14.23
CA GLY A 161 -4.86 -7.99 -13.38
C GLY A 161 -5.20 -6.54 -13.67
N TYR A 162 -6.15 -6.02 -12.90
CA TYR A 162 -6.54 -4.62 -13.02
C TYR A 162 -5.61 -3.74 -12.19
N GLY A 163 -5.06 -2.70 -12.81
CA GLY A 163 -4.41 -1.57 -12.16
C GLY A 163 -4.86 -0.30 -12.86
N LEU A 164 -5.40 0.65 -12.11
CA LEU A 164 -5.97 1.89 -12.61
C LEU A 164 -5.12 3.08 -12.15
N PRO A 165 -5.10 4.19 -12.89
CA PRO A 165 -4.54 5.44 -12.39
C PRO A 165 -5.18 5.80 -11.03
N GLY A 166 -4.36 6.01 -9.99
CA GLY A 166 -4.81 6.20 -8.61
C GLY A 166 -4.63 4.97 -7.71
N ASP A 167 -4.50 3.77 -8.27
CA ASP A 167 -4.12 2.58 -7.51
C ASP A 167 -2.64 2.55 -7.13
N SER A 168 -1.83 3.42 -7.73
CA SER A 168 -0.40 3.55 -7.41
C SER A 168 -0.17 3.63 -5.90
N GLY A 169 0.71 2.78 -5.40
CA GLY A 169 1.03 2.65 -3.99
C GLY A 169 0.16 1.65 -3.23
N SER A 170 -0.93 1.10 -3.81
CA SER A 170 -1.76 0.10 -3.12
C SER A 170 -0.97 -1.16 -2.77
N GLY A 171 -1.25 -1.71 -1.58
CA GLY A 171 -0.63 -2.95 -1.13
C GLY A 171 -1.17 -4.17 -1.86
N VAL A 172 -0.28 -5.04 -2.31
CA VAL A 172 -0.60 -6.30 -2.97
C VAL A 172 -0.43 -7.44 -1.97
N MET A 173 -1.47 -8.28 -1.83
CA MET A 173 -1.46 -9.46 -0.97
C MET A 173 -1.79 -10.71 -1.79
N ASN A 174 -1.29 -11.87 -1.37
CA ASN A 174 -1.71 -13.16 -1.91
C ASN A 174 -2.97 -13.70 -1.19
N ASP A 175 -3.47 -14.84 -1.63
CA ASP A 175 -4.64 -15.52 -1.06
C ASP A 175 -4.44 -16.05 0.36
N ALA A 176 -3.19 -16.25 0.79
CA ALA A 176 -2.83 -16.56 2.17
C ALA A 176 -2.82 -15.33 3.10
N GLY A 177 -3.10 -14.13 2.56
CA GLY A 177 -3.07 -12.87 3.31
C GLY A 177 -1.67 -12.34 3.58
N LEU A 178 -0.64 -12.82 2.88
CA LEU A 178 0.71 -12.29 3.02
C LEU A 178 0.91 -11.05 2.16
N ALA A 179 1.56 -10.03 2.69
CA ALA A 179 1.98 -8.86 1.93
C ALA A 179 3.05 -9.25 0.91
N VAL A 180 2.77 -9.06 -0.37
CA VAL A 180 3.65 -9.41 -1.50
C VAL A 180 4.49 -8.22 -1.96
N GLY A 181 3.92 -7.02 -1.92
CA GLY A 181 4.56 -5.79 -2.39
C GLY A 181 3.57 -4.64 -2.58
N ASP A 182 3.92 -3.68 -3.40
CA ASP A 182 3.04 -2.56 -3.78
C ASP A 182 2.83 -2.50 -5.30
N LEU A 183 1.76 -1.84 -5.71
CA LEU A 183 1.50 -1.50 -7.11
C LEU A 183 2.13 -0.15 -7.43
N THR A 184 2.94 -0.11 -8.48
CA THR A 184 3.62 1.13 -8.90
C THR A 184 3.26 1.56 -10.32
N HIS A 185 3.12 0.61 -11.24
CA HIS A 185 2.87 0.87 -12.65
C HIS A 185 1.82 -0.09 -13.22
N GLY A 186 1.12 0.33 -14.24
CA GLY A 186 0.19 -0.51 -15.00
C GLY A 186 0.28 -0.21 -16.49
N ILE A 187 0.15 -1.25 -17.31
CA ILE A 187 -0.05 -1.15 -18.76
C ILE A 187 -1.45 -1.68 -19.04
N GLY A 188 -2.34 -0.79 -19.41
CA GLY A 188 -3.71 -1.11 -19.79
C GLY A 188 -4.19 -0.14 -20.86
N VAL A 189 -5.37 -0.38 -21.39
CA VAL A 189 -6.02 0.60 -22.28
C VAL A 189 -6.57 1.70 -21.39
N ALA A 190 -5.99 2.91 -21.51
CA ALA A 190 -6.34 4.05 -20.67
C ALA A 190 -7.86 4.28 -20.63
N GLY A 191 -8.41 4.24 -19.41
CA GLY A 191 -9.84 4.48 -19.18
C GLY A 191 -10.77 3.28 -19.42
N LEU A 192 -10.25 2.09 -19.80
CA LEU A 192 -11.05 0.89 -19.92
C LEU A 192 -10.74 -0.09 -18.78
N PRO A 193 -11.76 -0.68 -18.14
CA PRO A 193 -11.60 -1.70 -17.09
C PRO A 193 -11.31 -3.06 -17.73
N VAL A 194 -10.19 -3.17 -18.44
CA VAL A 194 -9.73 -4.44 -18.99
C VAL A 194 -8.53 -4.94 -18.21
N PRO A 195 -8.41 -6.25 -17.97
CA PRO A 195 -7.21 -6.80 -17.38
C PRO A 195 -5.99 -6.37 -18.19
N GLY A 196 -5.01 -5.79 -17.50
CA GLY A 196 -3.76 -5.34 -18.08
C GLY A 196 -2.58 -6.03 -17.42
N LEU A 197 -1.41 -5.52 -17.65
CA LEU A 197 -0.20 -5.92 -16.96
C LEU A 197 0.13 -4.88 -15.89
N SER A 198 0.20 -5.32 -14.65
CA SER A 198 0.53 -4.50 -13.49
C SER A 198 1.92 -4.87 -12.97
N PHE A 199 2.62 -3.87 -12.41
CA PHE A 199 3.99 -4.00 -11.91
C PHE A 199 4.10 -3.37 -10.53
N GLY A 200 5.02 -3.91 -9.73
CA GLY A 200 5.26 -3.41 -8.39
C GLY A 200 6.68 -3.59 -7.90
N THR A 201 6.93 -3.11 -6.68
CA THR A 201 8.11 -3.44 -5.89
C THR A 201 7.75 -4.57 -4.94
N ASP A 202 8.47 -5.67 -4.95
CA ASP A 202 8.21 -6.80 -4.06
C ASP A 202 8.55 -6.45 -2.60
N MET A 203 8.03 -7.25 -1.66
CA MET A 203 8.19 -6.97 -0.23
C MET A 203 9.65 -7.11 0.22
N ALA A 204 10.44 -8.00 -0.38
CA ALA A 204 11.87 -8.11 -0.10
C ALA A 204 12.61 -6.83 -0.51
N GLY A 205 12.28 -6.31 -1.68
CA GLY A 205 12.79 -5.03 -2.18
C GLY A 205 12.39 -3.85 -1.31
N ILE A 206 11.12 -3.76 -0.92
CA ILE A 206 10.62 -2.71 -0.01
C ILE A 206 11.39 -2.75 1.31
N LEU A 207 11.46 -3.90 1.98
CA LEU A 207 12.16 -4.05 3.25
C LEU A 207 13.67 -3.82 3.11
N GLY A 208 14.26 -4.20 1.98
CA GLY A 208 15.65 -3.88 1.63
C GLY A 208 15.91 -2.38 1.49
N LEU A 209 15.00 -1.64 0.84
CA LEU A 209 15.09 -0.18 0.67
C LEU A 209 14.97 0.54 2.01
N ILE A 210 13.97 0.22 2.82
CA ILE A 210 13.73 0.93 4.08
C ILE A 210 14.71 0.54 5.18
N GLY A 211 15.26 -0.67 5.13
CA GLY A 211 16.30 -1.17 6.03
C GLY A 211 15.81 -2.15 7.10
N PRO A 212 16.73 -2.87 7.74
CA PRO A 212 16.42 -4.04 8.59
C PRO A 212 15.71 -3.69 9.91
N SER A 213 15.70 -2.43 10.31
CA SER A 213 14.98 -2.00 11.52
C SER A 213 13.46 -1.91 11.32
N TYR A 214 12.99 -1.98 10.07
CA TYR A 214 11.57 -1.86 9.76
C TYR A 214 10.90 -3.22 9.59
N SER A 215 9.64 -3.27 9.99
CA SER A 215 8.77 -4.44 9.83
C SER A 215 7.37 -3.99 9.41
N VAL A 216 6.64 -4.86 8.70
CA VAL A 216 5.21 -4.69 8.41
C VAL A 216 4.42 -5.01 9.67
N VAL A 217 3.43 -4.20 9.99
CA VAL A 217 2.50 -4.45 11.09
C VAL A 217 1.33 -5.28 10.56
N THR A 218 1.17 -6.48 11.07
CA THR A 218 0.07 -7.39 10.72
C THR A 218 -1.26 -6.95 11.35
N VAL A 219 -2.37 -7.53 10.92
CA VAL A 219 -3.71 -7.18 11.44
C VAL A 219 -3.89 -7.48 12.92
N ASP A 220 -3.15 -8.43 13.46
CA ASP A 220 -3.10 -8.76 14.87
C ASP A 220 -2.00 -8.00 15.66
N GLY A 221 -1.36 -7.04 15.01
CA GLY A 221 -0.40 -6.11 15.61
C GLY A 221 1.03 -6.63 15.73
N ARG A 222 1.34 -7.81 15.18
CA ARG A 222 2.71 -8.35 15.17
C ARG A 222 3.57 -7.61 14.14
N ALA A 223 4.90 -7.70 14.31
CA ALA A 223 5.88 -7.10 13.41
C ALA A 223 6.51 -8.20 12.55
N ALA A 224 6.17 -8.24 11.26
CA ALA A 224 6.67 -9.23 10.30
C ALA A 224 7.70 -8.61 9.34
N ASN A 225 8.77 -9.36 9.04
CA ASN A 225 9.79 -9.00 8.05
C ASN A 225 10.36 -10.27 7.40
N CYS A 226 11.32 -10.13 6.47
CA CYS A 226 11.86 -11.30 5.77
C CYS A 226 12.61 -12.30 6.66
N ALA A 227 13.15 -11.89 7.81
CA ALA A 227 13.77 -12.78 8.76
C ALA A 227 12.75 -13.49 9.68
N ASN A 228 11.58 -12.85 9.90
CA ASN A 228 10.45 -13.36 10.66
C ASN A 228 9.15 -13.08 9.91
N PRO A 229 8.81 -13.87 8.85
CA PRO A 229 7.71 -13.54 7.93
C PRO A 229 6.32 -13.50 8.56
N LEU A 230 6.10 -14.22 9.65
CA LEU A 230 4.81 -14.26 10.35
C LEU A 230 4.77 -13.40 11.62
N GLY A 231 5.93 -12.83 12.03
CA GLY A 231 6.04 -12.02 13.24
C GLY A 231 5.84 -12.83 14.54
N LEU A 232 6.11 -14.15 14.52
CA LEU A 232 5.90 -15.05 15.66
C LEU A 232 7.05 -14.97 16.67
#